data_57340c057740c802e160105dcec61625
#
_entry.id   57340c057740c802e160105dcec61625
#
_cell.length_a   1.000
_cell.length_b   1.000
_cell.length_c   1.000
_cell.angle_alpha   90.00
_cell.angle_beta   90.00
_cell.angle_gamma   90.00
#
_symmetry.space_group_name_H-M   'P 1'
#
loop_
_entity.id
_entity.type
_entity.pdbx_description
1 polymer ?
#
loop_
_entity_poly.entity_id
_entity_poly.type
_entity_poly.pdbx_seq_one_letter_code
_entity_poly.pdbx_strand_id
1 'polypeptide(L)'
;MAETVSGTLISRNYSNFRGIDFSNRKDEVSLYRSPDALNMWKNYKSTNGRCVETRPDIELLKTYSDTIFGLFFYNGNKIVHSGTKLYNEDNVIYSGMAEHKSNFFIYDKKLYIKDGSKYLVYDGTTVSEVTGFIPTTTIGRTPAGSGTVYQDVNLLTGIRKNSFLSDGTSVDYMLDTETFDSDYTVRVWVNGTELTTGFTAYPNNGKIVFNTAPAEPDTVGQDNVIIQFRKTIQGYRNRIDKCTMLEVFDNRIFFSGNPDYPNVLWHTSLDDPTYCSDLDYYQEGTDDSKIMSIVAGNNALWVFKEPSQSNTTVFYHNPTIDDDYGKVYPSTHSSISTGCVGTGINFHDDIVFFSDRGLEGISGDVTTEQVLGHRSSLIDSKLLNETNYKNMLLEEWEGYLLAFIDNKVYLADSRTISSEFTEYEWYYWELNKNISSTFVKDGVLYLCSDKDIYTLTKTDKDRELDSYWTTLEDEFKYPQYAKTTNKKGCVADCEGEKITISVRTDNNKFEKIDKYRIKKGYVVSRIKKKKWKAIQLKFSSDKPFSLYSCTLESFVGSYVKR
;
A
#
# COMPACT_ATOMS: atom_id res chain seq x y z
N MET A 1 13.35 -32.01 51.28
CA MET A 1 12.08 -31.60 51.94
C MET A 1 11.25 -30.87 50.87
N ALA A 2 10.13 -31.44 50.43
CA ALA A 2 9.25 -30.72 49.54
C ALA A 2 8.56 -29.63 50.36
N GLU A 3 8.85 -28.36 50.02
CA GLU A 3 8.15 -27.22 50.61
C GLU A 3 6.64 -27.42 50.40
N THR A 4 5.87 -27.35 51.48
CA THR A 4 4.40 -27.39 51.43
C THR A 4 3.89 -26.09 50.80
N VAL A 5 3.69 -26.09 49.50
CA VAL A 5 3.18 -24.94 48.72
C VAL A 5 1.69 -24.69 48.98
N SER A 6 1.00 -25.66 49.65
CA SER A 6 -0.43 -25.55 49.94
C SER A 6 -0.73 -24.45 50.95
N GLY A 7 -1.70 -23.60 50.65
CA GLY A 7 -2.08 -22.44 51.48
C GLY A 7 -1.39 -21.14 51.12
N THR A 8 -0.39 -21.15 50.22
CA THR A 8 0.33 -19.97 49.82
C THR A 8 -0.56 -19.04 49.00
N LEU A 9 -0.59 -17.75 49.32
CA LEU A 9 -1.21 -16.72 48.51
C LEU A 9 -0.27 -16.39 47.34
N ILE A 10 -0.81 -16.49 46.15
CA ILE A 10 -0.14 -16.14 44.90
C ILE A 10 -0.89 -15.00 44.21
N SER A 11 -0.15 -14.11 43.58
CA SER A 11 -0.71 -12.97 42.87
C SER A 11 -0.17 -12.92 41.44
N ARG A 12 -1.01 -12.51 40.51
CA ARG A 12 -0.66 -12.25 39.12
C ARG A 12 -1.17 -10.88 38.72
N ASN A 13 -0.28 -10.08 38.14
CA ASN A 13 -0.62 -8.78 37.59
C ASN A 13 -0.57 -8.85 36.06
N TYR A 14 -1.68 -8.59 35.39
CA TYR A 14 -1.80 -8.45 33.96
C TYR A 14 -1.75 -6.95 33.62
N SER A 15 -0.66 -6.51 33.02
CA SER A 15 -0.39 -5.11 32.65
C SER A 15 0.58 -5.08 31.46
N ASN A 16 0.99 -3.89 31.01
CA ASN A 16 1.90 -3.76 29.85
C ASN A 16 1.41 -4.50 28.62
N PHE A 17 0.16 -4.34 28.29
CA PHE A 17 -0.46 -5.04 27.16
C PHE A 17 0.32 -4.83 25.85
N ARG A 18 0.67 -5.94 25.19
CA ARG A 18 1.49 -6.00 23.97
C ARG A 18 0.77 -6.65 22.80
N GLY A 19 -0.53 -6.43 22.71
CA GLY A 19 -1.35 -6.90 21.61
C GLY A 19 -1.90 -8.31 21.78
N ILE A 20 -2.28 -8.88 20.65
CA ILE A 20 -2.91 -10.20 20.56
C ILE A 20 -1.89 -11.27 20.16
N ASP A 21 -2.24 -12.51 20.45
CA ASP A 21 -1.55 -13.71 19.99
C ASP A 21 -2.61 -14.78 19.71
N PHE A 22 -3.02 -14.89 18.45
CA PHE A 22 -4.02 -15.87 18.01
C PHE A 22 -3.41 -17.21 17.60
N SER A 23 -2.08 -17.26 17.41
CA SER A 23 -1.39 -18.43 16.89
C SER A 23 -0.98 -19.42 17.95
N ASN A 24 -0.58 -18.95 19.13
CA ASN A 24 -0.18 -19.83 20.21
C ASN A 24 -1.38 -20.36 21.01
N ARG A 25 -1.18 -21.49 21.71
CA ARG A 25 -2.19 -22.01 22.63
C ARG A 25 -2.42 -21.00 23.77
N LYS A 26 -3.65 -20.93 24.27
CA LYS A 26 -4.09 -19.93 25.24
C LYS A 26 -3.31 -19.94 26.56
N ASP A 27 -2.73 -21.07 26.91
CA ASP A 27 -1.86 -21.29 28.08
C ASP A 27 -0.37 -20.98 27.79
N GLU A 28 0.03 -20.91 26.53
CA GLU A 28 1.39 -20.59 26.07
C GLU A 28 1.56 -19.12 25.66
N VAL A 29 0.46 -18.37 25.54
CA VAL A 29 0.49 -16.94 25.25
C VAL A 29 1.25 -16.18 26.33
N SER A 30 2.04 -15.18 25.94
CA SER A 30 2.73 -14.31 26.89
C SER A 30 1.77 -13.60 27.84
N LEU A 31 2.22 -13.38 29.09
CA LEU A 31 1.45 -12.63 30.10
C LEU A 31 0.98 -11.25 29.61
N TYR A 32 1.68 -10.67 28.66
CA TYR A 32 1.43 -9.32 28.12
C TYR A 32 0.47 -9.32 26.92
N ARG A 33 0.14 -10.50 26.36
CA ARG A 33 -0.68 -10.63 25.15
C ARG A 33 -2.02 -11.27 25.44
N SER A 34 -2.97 -11.01 24.56
CA SER A 34 -4.30 -11.59 24.62
C SER A 34 -4.46 -12.71 23.58
N PRO A 35 -4.89 -13.91 23.97
CA PRO A 35 -5.25 -14.97 23.02
C PRO A 35 -6.58 -14.70 22.29
N ASP A 36 -7.35 -13.70 22.72
CA ASP A 36 -8.64 -13.34 22.13
C ASP A 36 -9.05 -11.93 22.58
N ALA A 37 -9.04 -10.99 21.67
CA ALA A 37 -9.46 -9.60 21.90
C ALA A 37 -10.21 -9.08 20.66
N LEU A 38 -11.09 -8.12 20.89
CA LEU A 38 -11.87 -7.48 19.83
C LEU A 38 -12.01 -5.98 20.10
N ASN A 39 -11.78 -5.17 19.07
CA ASN A 39 -11.98 -3.74 19.09
C ASN A 39 -11.22 -3.00 20.21
N MET A 40 -10.09 -3.55 20.61
CA MET A 40 -9.18 -2.96 21.59
C MET A 40 -7.83 -2.68 20.93
N TRP A 41 -7.17 -1.59 21.33
CA TRP A 41 -5.85 -1.21 20.83
C TRP A 41 -5.08 -0.38 21.85
N LYS A 42 -3.78 -0.21 21.65
CA LYS A 42 -2.94 0.70 22.41
C LYS A 42 -2.86 2.03 21.66
N ASN A 43 -3.36 3.09 22.24
CA ASN A 43 -3.30 4.44 21.67
C ASN A 43 -2.16 5.24 22.28
N TYR A 44 -1.10 5.51 21.51
CA TYR A 44 0.04 6.29 21.99
C TYR A 44 -0.25 7.79 22.16
N LYS A 45 -1.34 8.29 21.57
CA LYS A 45 -1.81 9.66 21.76
C LYS A 45 -2.75 9.82 22.96
N SER A 46 -3.07 8.72 23.65
CA SER A 46 -3.90 8.76 24.85
C SER A 46 -3.18 9.51 25.96
N THR A 47 -3.86 10.48 26.56
CA THR A 47 -3.36 11.22 27.74
C THR A 47 -3.42 10.39 29.02
N ASN A 48 -4.08 9.23 28.99
CA ASN A 48 -4.34 8.39 30.13
C ASN A 48 -3.20 7.38 30.42
N GLY A 49 -2.10 7.42 29.64
CA GLY A 49 -0.97 6.52 29.80
C GLY A 49 -1.12 5.22 29.02
N ARG A 50 -0.25 4.25 29.32
CA ARG A 50 -0.21 2.97 28.59
C ARG A 50 -1.35 2.05 29.02
N CYS A 51 -2.36 1.92 28.20
CA CYS A 51 -3.49 1.01 28.39
C CYS A 51 -3.89 0.38 27.06
N VAL A 52 -4.79 -0.58 27.09
CA VAL A 52 -5.60 -0.95 25.93
C VAL A 52 -6.96 -0.31 26.07
N GLU A 53 -7.42 0.33 25.02
CA GLU A 53 -8.70 1.05 24.99
C GLU A 53 -9.55 0.63 23.78
N THR A 54 -10.84 0.88 23.87
CA THR A 54 -11.77 0.65 22.76
C THR A 54 -11.37 1.52 21.56
N ARG A 55 -11.36 0.93 20.35
CA ARG A 55 -11.00 1.62 19.11
C ARG A 55 -11.86 2.84 18.82
N PRO A 56 -11.39 3.78 17.99
CA PRO A 56 -12.20 4.86 17.46
C PRO A 56 -13.43 4.36 16.71
N ASP A 57 -14.45 5.21 16.59
CA ASP A 57 -15.60 4.96 15.73
C ASP A 57 -15.31 5.30 14.28
N ILE A 58 -16.17 4.81 13.39
CA ILE A 58 -16.24 5.27 12.01
C ILE A 58 -17.48 6.14 11.81
N GLU A 59 -17.32 7.28 11.18
CA GLU A 59 -18.39 8.22 10.87
C GLU A 59 -18.53 8.36 9.35
N LEU A 60 -19.76 8.30 8.86
CA LEU A 60 -20.06 8.54 7.45
C LEU A 60 -19.84 10.01 7.12
N LEU A 61 -18.93 10.29 6.21
CA LEU A 61 -18.69 11.65 5.71
C LEU A 61 -19.55 11.95 4.48
N LYS A 62 -19.60 11.02 3.53
CA LYS A 62 -20.30 11.22 2.27
C LYS A 62 -20.66 9.93 1.56
N THR A 63 -21.79 9.96 0.84
CA THR A 63 -22.25 8.91 -0.06
C THR A 63 -22.23 9.44 -1.50
N TYR A 64 -21.66 8.65 -2.42
CA TYR A 64 -21.66 8.90 -3.87
C TYR A 64 -22.74 8.05 -4.56
N SER A 65 -22.89 8.20 -5.88
CA SER A 65 -23.90 7.45 -6.63
C SER A 65 -23.49 5.99 -6.88
N ASP A 66 -22.19 5.75 -7.03
CA ASP A 66 -21.63 4.47 -7.47
C ASP A 66 -20.44 4.07 -6.61
N THR A 67 -19.96 2.83 -6.78
CA THR A 67 -18.79 2.28 -6.08
C THR A 67 -17.57 3.19 -6.22
N ILE A 68 -16.84 3.41 -5.13
CA ILE A 68 -15.63 4.22 -5.08
C ILE A 68 -14.43 3.36 -5.43
N PHE A 69 -13.70 3.76 -6.46
CA PHE A 69 -12.48 3.11 -6.95
C PHE A 69 -11.20 3.86 -6.59
N GLY A 70 -11.31 5.05 -6.03
CA GLY A 70 -10.16 5.81 -5.59
C GLY A 70 -10.53 7.12 -4.91
N LEU A 71 -9.70 7.51 -3.96
CA LEU A 71 -9.79 8.79 -3.23
C LEU A 71 -8.39 9.40 -3.15
N PHE A 72 -8.31 10.69 -3.39
CA PHE A 72 -7.08 11.46 -3.29
C PHE A 72 -7.38 12.90 -2.89
N PHE A 73 -6.36 13.66 -2.47
CA PHE A 73 -6.51 15.09 -2.18
C PHE A 73 -5.61 15.92 -3.09
N TYR A 74 -6.22 16.86 -3.79
CA TYR A 74 -5.53 17.77 -4.68
C TYR A 74 -5.90 19.22 -4.36
N ASN A 75 -4.92 20.07 -4.07
CA ASN A 75 -5.11 21.47 -3.65
C ASN A 75 -6.13 21.65 -2.51
N GLY A 76 -6.13 20.70 -1.56
CA GLY A 76 -7.05 20.72 -0.41
C GLY A 76 -8.44 20.12 -0.67
N ASN A 77 -8.80 19.86 -1.92
CA ASN A 77 -10.08 19.29 -2.30
C ASN A 77 -10.00 17.75 -2.43
N LYS A 78 -11.09 17.07 -2.11
CA LYS A 78 -11.23 15.63 -2.34
C LYS A 78 -11.48 15.35 -3.81
N ILE A 79 -10.66 14.51 -4.39
CA ILE A 79 -10.84 13.95 -5.73
C ILE A 79 -11.29 12.51 -5.54
N VAL A 80 -12.47 12.18 -6.05
CA VAL A 80 -13.08 10.85 -5.86
C VAL A 80 -13.41 10.23 -7.20
N HIS A 81 -12.92 9.04 -7.43
CA HIS A 81 -13.34 8.19 -8.53
C HIS A 81 -14.48 7.29 -8.07
N SER A 82 -15.69 7.53 -8.58
CA SER A 82 -16.89 6.74 -8.27
C SER A 82 -17.60 6.30 -9.56
N GLY A 83 -17.76 5.00 -9.75
CA GLY A 83 -18.27 4.41 -10.99
C GLY A 83 -17.42 4.81 -12.19
N THR A 84 -18.05 5.42 -13.18
CA THR A 84 -17.36 5.94 -14.38
C THR A 84 -17.04 7.43 -14.32
N LYS A 85 -17.14 8.05 -13.13
CA LYS A 85 -17.00 9.50 -12.96
C LYS A 85 -15.87 9.85 -11.99
N LEU A 86 -15.22 10.98 -12.27
CA LEU A 86 -14.28 11.62 -11.37
C LEU A 86 -14.92 12.90 -10.83
N TYR A 87 -14.86 13.05 -9.51
CA TYR A 87 -15.42 14.18 -8.78
C TYR A 87 -14.30 15.04 -8.18
N ASN A 88 -14.49 16.34 -8.19
CA ASN A 88 -13.80 17.29 -7.32
C ASN A 88 -14.82 17.81 -6.33
N GLU A 89 -14.72 17.39 -5.07
CA GLU A 89 -15.77 17.53 -4.04
C GLU A 89 -17.11 16.97 -4.53
N ASP A 90 -18.07 17.80 -4.88
CA ASP A 90 -19.39 17.42 -5.35
C ASP A 90 -19.55 17.52 -6.87
N ASN A 91 -18.58 18.10 -7.56
CA ASN A 91 -18.68 18.39 -8.97
C ASN A 91 -18.05 17.28 -9.81
N VAL A 92 -18.79 16.78 -10.79
CA VAL A 92 -18.22 15.88 -11.81
C VAL A 92 -17.30 16.68 -12.70
N ILE A 93 -16.00 16.31 -12.71
CA ILE A 93 -14.97 16.96 -13.54
C ILE A 93 -14.59 16.11 -14.76
N TYR A 94 -14.94 14.81 -14.75
CA TYR A 94 -14.69 13.91 -15.88
C TYR A 94 -15.67 12.74 -15.86
N SER A 95 -16.02 12.22 -17.05
CA SER A 95 -16.82 11.01 -17.25
C SER A 95 -16.13 10.09 -18.23
N GLY A 96 -16.24 8.78 -17.99
CA GLY A 96 -15.58 7.76 -18.82
C GLY A 96 -14.31 7.17 -18.19
N MET A 97 -14.22 7.19 -16.86
CA MET A 97 -13.28 6.38 -16.08
C MET A 97 -13.58 4.90 -16.24
N ALA A 98 -12.57 4.04 -16.09
CA ALA A 98 -12.77 2.60 -15.99
C ALA A 98 -13.23 2.23 -14.56
N GLU A 99 -14.12 1.26 -14.44
CA GLU A 99 -14.55 0.73 -13.13
C GLU A 99 -13.45 -0.17 -12.52
N HIS A 100 -12.33 0.44 -12.21
CA HIS A 100 -11.13 -0.19 -11.67
C HIS A 100 -10.44 0.76 -10.69
N LYS A 101 -9.67 0.20 -9.72
CA LYS A 101 -8.91 0.98 -8.75
C LYS A 101 -8.02 2.02 -9.47
N SER A 102 -8.13 3.28 -9.04
CA SER A 102 -7.30 4.37 -9.54
C SER A 102 -6.10 4.63 -8.63
N ASN A 103 -4.96 4.92 -9.27
CA ASN A 103 -3.78 5.44 -8.61
C ASN A 103 -3.59 6.91 -8.98
N PHE A 104 -3.06 7.68 -8.06
CA PHE A 104 -2.93 9.13 -8.18
C PHE A 104 -1.54 9.59 -7.77
N PHE A 105 -1.01 10.60 -8.44
CA PHE A 105 0.17 11.34 -7.98
C PHE A 105 0.12 12.78 -8.47
N ILE A 106 0.87 13.66 -7.80
CA ILE A 106 1.01 15.06 -8.20
C ILE A 106 2.41 15.28 -8.76
N TYR A 107 2.47 15.92 -9.92
CA TYR A 107 3.70 16.38 -10.52
C TYR A 107 3.49 17.77 -11.18
N ASP A 108 4.42 18.68 -10.99
CA ASP A 108 4.35 20.06 -11.52
C ASP A 108 2.94 20.70 -11.33
N LYS A 109 2.41 20.61 -10.11
CA LYS A 109 1.09 21.14 -9.71
C LYS A 109 -0.10 20.55 -10.48
N LYS A 110 0.08 19.47 -11.22
CA LYS A 110 -1.00 18.73 -11.89
C LYS A 110 -1.22 17.39 -11.21
N LEU A 111 -2.47 16.94 -11.21
CA LEU A 111 -2.82 15.63 -10.72
C LEU A 111 -2.86 14.64 -11.89
N TYR A 112 -2.04 13.62 -11.80
CA TYR A 112 -2.04 12.50 -12.75
C TYR A 112 -2.84 11.33 -12.17
N ILE A 113 -3.58 10.65 -13.03
CA ILE A 113 -4.53 9.61 -12.64
C ILE A 113 -4.38 8.41 -13.56
N LYS A 114 -4.25 7.23 -12.98
CA LYS A 114 -4.17 5.97 -13.69
C LYS A 114 -5.33 5.06 -13.24
N ASP A 115 -6.25 4.73 -14.16
CA ASP A 115 -7.46 3.97 -13.86
C ASP A 115 -7.45 2.51 -14.37
N GLY A 116 -6.28 2.03 -14.85
CA GLY A 116 -6.15 0.69 -15.44
C GLY A 116 -6.55 0.59 -16.92
N SER A 117 -7.06 1.69 -17.50
CA SER A 117 -7.48 1.78 -18.91
C SER A 117 -6.98 3.05 -19.58
N LYS A 118 -6.79 4.11 -18.79
CA LYS A 118 -6.36 5.43 -19.27
C LYS A 118 -5.30 6.02 -18.36
N TYR A 119 -4.47 6.89 -18.93
CA TYR A 119 -3.55 7.75 -18.22
C TYR A 119 -4.01 9.19 -18.41
N LEU A 120 -4.54 9.79 -17.34
CA LEU A 120 -5.19 11.09 -17.36
C LEU A 120 -4.40 12.14 -16.58
N VAL A 121 -4.62 13.40 -16.91
CA VAL A 121 -4.10 14.55 -16.17
C VAL A 121 -5.21 15.56 -15.90
N TYR A 122 -5.25 16.06 -14.66
CA TYR A 122 -6.11 17.16 -14.22
C TYR A 122 -5.24 18.37 -13.89
N ASP A 123 -5.42 19.47 -14.61
CA ASP A 123 -4.65 20.72 -14.46
C ASP A 123 -5.26 21.68 -13.42
N GLY A 124 -6.30 21.27 -12.72
CA GLY A 124 -7.09 22.09 -11.80
C GLY A 124 -8.34 22.67 -12.44
N THR A 125 -8.50 22.55 -13.76
CA THR A 125 -9.65 23.05 -14.54
C THR A 125 -10.29 21.94 -15.35
N THR A 126 -9.50 21.23 -16.15
CA THR A 126 -9.96 20.19 -17.07
C THR A 126 -9.20 18.88 -16.88
N VAL A 127 -9.89 17.77 -17.08
CA VAL A 127 -9.29 16.43 -17.13
C VAL A 127 -9.19 16.00 -18.59
N SER A 128 -8.00 15.58 -18.99
CA SER A 128 -7.74 15.04 -20.34
C SER A 128 -6.82 13.84 -20.28
N GLU A 129 -6.74 13.07 -21.36
CA GLU A 129 -5.66 12.09 -21.50
C GLU A 129 -4.31 12.79 -21.54
N VAL A 130 -3.29 12.19 -20.92
CA VAL A 130 -1.93 12.73 -20.95
C VAL A 130 -1.47 12.83 -22.39
N THR A 131 -1.12 14.06 -22.79
CA THR A 131 -0.48 14.32 -24.07
C THR A 131 1.01 13.99 -23.92
N GLY A 132 1.49 13.03 -24.70
CA GLY A 132 2.89 12.62 -24.63
C GLY A 132 3.84 13.72 -25.10
N PHE A 133 5.01 13.79 -24.48
CA PHE A 133 6.15 14.57 -24.99
C PHE A 133 6.44 14.17 -26.45
N ILE A 134 6.76 15.14 -27.30
CA ILE A 134 7.07 14.90 -28.74
C ILE A 134 8.57 14.79 -28.91
N PRO A 135 9.14 13.57 -29.04
CA PRO A 135 10.58 13.40 -29.16
C PRO A 135 11.12 13.85 -30.53
N THR A 136 12.35 14.29 -30.56
CA THR A 136 13.14 14.43 -31.77
C THR A 136 13.93 13.14 -31.99
N THR A 137 13.43 12.27 -32.86
CA THR A 137 13.99 10.91 -33.00
C THR A 137 15.31 10.88 -33.77
N THR A 138 15.54 11.83 -34.66
CA THR A 138 16.79 11.92 -35.40
C THR A 138 17.24 13.37 -35.54
N ILE A 139 18.57 13.59 -35.48
CA ILE A 139 19.25 14.89 -35.70
C ILE A 139 20.34 14.75 -36.74
N GLY A 140 20.85 15.88 -37.27
CA GLY A 140 21.88 15.89 -38.29
C GLY A 140 21.49 15.09 -39.54
N ARG A 141 20.21 15.01 -39.84
CA ARG A 141 19.71 14.18 -40.94
C ARG A 141 19.91 14.87 -42.26
N THR A 142 20.49 14.15 -43.24
CA THR A 142 20.54 14.67 -44.61
C THR A 142 19.18 14.51 -45.29
N PRO A 143 18.84 15.29 -46.32
CA PRO A 143 17.62 15.11 -47.10
C PRO A 143 17.39 13.66 -47.58
N ALA A 144 18.47 12.97 -47.96
CA ALA A 144 18.46 11.61 -48.45
C ALA A 144 18.20 10.52 -47.35
N GLY A 145 18.24 10.91 -46.07
CA GLY A 145 17.79 10.02 -45.03
C GLY A 145 18.87 9.39 -44.12
N SER A 146 20.07 9.93 -44.04
CA SER A 146 21.03 9.58 -42.96
C SER A 146 20.72 10.39 -41.68
N GLY A 147 21.54 10.30 -40.66
CA GLY A 147 21.44 11.08 -39.42
C GLY A 147 21.74 10.23 -38.19
N THR A 148 21.75 10.89 -37.04
CA THR A 148 22.00 10.24 -35.74
C THR A 148 20.67 10.08 -34.99
N VAL A 149 20.44 8.90 -34.42
CA VAL A 149 19.33 8.66 -33.48
C VAL A 149 19.60 9.52 -32.25
N TYR A 150 18.56 10.20 -31.76
CA TYR A 150 18.72 11.15 -30.66
C TYR A 150 17.81 10.84 -29.47
N GLN A 151 16.49 10.80 -29.68
CA GLN A 151 15.52 10.44 -28.65
C GLN A 151 14.69 9.26 -29.13
N ASP A 152 14.32 8.38 -28.19
CA ASP A 152 13.49 7.22 -28.49
C ASP A 152 12.04 7.60 -28.70
N VAL A 153 11.28 6.71 -29.32
CA VAL A 153 9.85 6.88 -29.54
C VAL A 153 9.11 6.87 -28.21
N ASN A 154 8.17 7.79 -28.03
CA ASN A 154 7.34 7.84 -26.83
C ASN A 154 6.13 6.93 -26.96
N LEU A 155 5.94 6.04 -25.97
CA LEU A 155 4.76 5.14 -25.91
C LEU A 155 3.43 5.90 -25.84
N LEU A 156 3.42 7.11 -25.29
CA LEU A 156 2.20 7.90 -25.06
C LEU A 156 1.73 8.65 -26.33
N THR A 157 2.59 8.79 -27.33
CA THR A 157 2.23 9.48 -28.58
C THR A 157 2.98 8.91 -29.78
N GLY A 158 2.32 8.82 -30.93
CA GLY A 158 2.98 8.53 -32.21
C GLY A 158 3.61 9.75 -32.87
N ILE A 159 3.45 10.95 -32.30
CA ILE A 159 3.99 12.19 -32.87
C ILE A 159 5.47 12.26 -32.53
N ARG A 160 6.29 12.58 -33.53
CA ARG A 160 7.74 12.75 -33.40
C ARG A 160 8.29 13.74 -34.40
N LYS A 161 9.54 14.16 -34.22
CA LYS A 161 10.25 15.09 -35.06
C LYS A 161 11.49 14.45 -35.66
N ASN A 162 11.78 14.80 -36.90
CA ASN A 162 13.11 14.64 -37.48
C ASN A 162 13.73 16.01 -37.75
N SER A 163 15.02 16.14 -37.46
CA SER A 163 15.78 17.37 -37.63
C SER A 163 16.85 17.17 -38.70
N PHE A 164 16.84 18.05 -39.68
CA PHE A 164 17.64 17.92 -40.89
C PHE A 164 18.60 19.08 -41.08
N LEU A 165 19.71 18.74 -41.68
CA LEU A 165 20.71 19.66 -42.25
C LEU A 165 20.42 19.79 -43.75
N SER A 166 19.87 20.92 -44.19
CA SER A 166 19.60 21.14 -45.61
C SER A 166 20.87 21.37 -46.40
N ASP A 167 20.87 20.96 -47.67
CA ASP A 167 21.98 21.10 -48.62
C ASP A 167 21.77 22.22 -49.66
N GLY A 168 20.73 23.04 -49.48
CA GLY A 168 20.39 24.15 -50.37
C GLY A 168 19.86 23.73 -51.75
N THR A 169 19.81 22.44 -52.05
CA THR A 169 19.49 21.93 -53.41
C THR A 169 18.40 20.87 -53.40
N SER A 170 18.32 20.03 -52.38
CA SER A 170 17.36 18.95 -52.31
C SER A 170 15.98 19.46 -51.90
N VAL A 171 14.96 18.96 -52.60
CA VAL A 171 13.53 19.18 -52.28
C VAL A 171 12.90 18.01 -51.55
N ASP A 172 13.40 16.78 -51.72
CA ASP A 172 12.91 15.55 -51.09
C ASP A 172 13.59 15.32 -49.77
N TYR A 173 12.81 15.20 -48.67
CA TYR A 173 13.28 14.95 -47.31
C TYR A 173 12.72 13.63 -46.79
N MET A 174 13.60 12.62 -46.62
CA MET A 174 13.24 11.29 -46.20
C MET A 174 13.20 11.20 -44.67
N LEU A 175 12.04 10.84 -44.13
CA LEU A 175 11.84 10.65 -42.69
C LEU A 175 12.51 9.35 -42.18
N ASP A 176 12.54 9.17 -40.87
CA ASP A 176 13.09 7.97 -40.21
C ASP A 176 12.12 6.76 -40.26
N THR A 177 11.11 6.84 -41.06
CA THR A 177 10.09 5.79 -41.26
C THR A 177 9.68 5.72 -42.74
N GLU A 178 9.37 4.52 -43.18
CA GLU A 178 8.89 4.30 -44.56
C GLU A 178 7.46 4.84 -44.81
N THR A 179 6.66 4.91 -43.74
CA THR A 179 5.27 5.40 -43.83
C THR A 179 4.91 6.16 -42.55
N PHE A 180 3.99 7.12 -42.67
CA PHE A 180 3.40 7.83 -41.52
C PHE A 180 1.89 8.05 -41.71
N ASP A 181 1.21 8.53 -40.66
CA ASP A 181 -0.24 8.64 -40.62
C ASP A 181 -0.73 9.77 -41.52
N SER A 182 -1.60 9.45 -42.51
CA SER A 182 -2.14 10.40 -43.49
C SER A 182 -3.18 11.36 -42.92
N ASP A 183 -3.80 11.02 -41.78
CA ASP A 183 -4.80 11.83 -41.08
C ASP A 183 -4.18 12.85 -40.12
N TYR A 184 -2.85 12.90 -40.02
CA TYR A 184 -2.11 13.89 -39.21
C TYR A 184 -1.59 15.02 -40.09
N THR A 185 -1.83 16.26 -39.69
CA THR A 185 -1.26 17.44 -40.33
C THR A 185 0.20 17.58 -40.01
N VAL A 186 1.07 17.32 -40.97
CA VAL A 186 2.53 17.50 -40.83
C VAL A 186 2.83 18.97 -40.58
N ARG A 187 3.75 19.23 -39.65
CA ARG A 187 4.26 20.59 -39.39
C ARG A 187 5.74 20.66 -39.77
N VAL A 188 6.13 21.72 -40.42
CA VAL A 188 7.49 21.92 -40.93
C VAL A 188 8.01 23.28 -40.50
N TRP A 189 9.20 23.31 -40.00
CA TRP A 189 9.92 24.56 -39.68
C TRP A 189 11.20 24.61 -40.51
N VAL A 190 11.50 25.81 -41.08
CA VAL A 190 12.75 26.10 -41.75
C VAL A 190 13.37 27.34 -41.09
N ASN A 191 14.60 27.25 -40.62
CA ASN A 191 15.29 28.30 -39.85
C ASN A 191 14.41 28.84 -38.70
N GLY A 192 13.74 27.93 -37.95
CA GLY A 192 12.87 28.26 -36.83
C GLY A 192 11.49 28.82 -37.20
N THR A 193 11.20 29.09 -38.49
CA THR A 193 9.91 29.62 -38.97
C THR A 193 9.03 28.49 -39.45
N GLU A 194 7.81 28.39 -38.91
CA GLU A 194 6.84 27.39 -39.34
C GLU A 194 6.26 27.70 -40.70
N LEU A 195 6.30 26.74 -41.60
CA LEU A 195 5.72 26.83 -42.93
C LEU A 195 4.27 26.31 -42.91
N THR A 196 3.35 27.11 -43.41
CA THR A 196 1.94 26.69 -43.61
C THR A 196 1.69 26.15 -45.01
N THR A 197 2.53 26.43 -45.97
CA THR A 197 2.46 26.02 -47.38
C THR A 197 3.87 25.82 -47.92
N GLY A 198 4.00 25.42 -49.21
CA GLY A 198 5.31 25.28 -49.87
C GLY A 198 5.91 23.88 -49.75
N PHE A 199 5.18 22.92 -49.23
CA PHE A 199 5.57 21.52 -49.20
C PHE A 199 4.39 20.59 -49.39
N THR A 200 4.67 19.35 -49.78
CA THR A 200 3.68 18.25 -49.91
C THR A 200 4.17 17.03 -49.12
N ALA A 201 3.29 16.48 -48.32
CA ALA A 201 3.55 15.27 -47.55
C ALA A 201 3.16 14.00 -48.36
N TYR A 202 4.05 12.99 -48.33
CA TYR A 202 3.83 11.69 -48.98
C TYR A 202 3.84 10.57 -47.94
N PRO A 203 2.71 10.33 -47.24
CA PRO A 203 2.61 9.39 -46.13
C PRO A 203 3.06 7.96 -46.47
N ASN A 204 2.73 7.48 -47.67
CA ASN A 204 3.05 6.11 -48.09
C ASN A 204 4.53 5.91 -48.49
N ASN A 205 5.28 7.01 -48.60
CA ASN A 205 6.70 6.98 -49.00
C ASN A 205 7.62 7.54 -47.90
N GLY A 206 7.10 7.89 -46.72
CA GLY A 206 7.88 8.42 -45.61
C GLY A 206 8.67 9.69 -45.95
N LYS A 207 8.12 10.56 -46.80
CA LYS A 207 8.85 11.77 -47.24
C LYS A 207 8.01 13.04 -47.31
N ILE A 208 8.71 14.17 -47.21
CA ILE A 208 8.18 15.50 -47.45
C ILE A 208 8.88 16.08 -48.67
N VAL A 209 8.15 16.70 -49.58
CA VAL A 209 8.69 17.34 -50.79
C VAL A 209 8.42 18.83 -50.72
N PHE A 210 9.46 19.64 -50.77
CA PHE A 210 9.35 21.09 -50.80
C PHE A 210 9.15 21.58 -52.24
N ASN A 211 8.38 22.65 -52.42
CA ASN A 211 8.23 23.30 -53.72
C ASN A 211 9.52 24.03 -54.17
N THR A 212 10.28 24.50 -53.19
CA THR A 212 11.59 25.13 -53.38
C THR A 212 12.54 24.58 -52.31
N ALA A 213 13.76 24.20 -52.66
CA ALA A 213 14.75 23.67 -51.74
C ALA A 213 14.98 24.65 -50.60
N PRO A 214 14.90 24.19 -49.33
CA PRO A 214 15.33 24.98 -48.18
C PRO A 214 16.81 25.40 -48.33
N ALA A 215 17.12 26.65 -48.01
CA ALA A 215 18.50 27.13 -48.05
C ALA A 215 19.40 26.38 -47.05
N GLU A 216 20.70 26.35 -47.33
CA GLU A 216 21.67 25.86 -46.35
C GLU A 216 21.54 26.62 -45.01
N PRO A 217 21.88 26.00 -43.89
CA PRO A 217 21.82 26.68 -42.61
C PRO A 217 22.81 27.81 -42.50
N ASP A 218 22.46 28.90 -41.80
CA ASP A 218 23.30 30.03 -41.54
C ASP A 218 24.59 29.66 -40.78
N THR A 219 24.51 28.61 -39.96
CA THR A 219 25.64 28.04 -39.22
C THR A 219 25.93 26.65 -39.76
N VAL A 220 27.12 26.44 -40.26
CA VAL A 220 27.52 25.12 -40.79
C VAL A 220 27.41 24.03 -39.73
N GLY A 221 26.74 22.94 -40.11
CA GLY A 221 26.51 21.78 -39.22
C GLY A 221 25.36 21.94 -38.24
N GLN A 222 24.58 23.03 -38.29
CA GLN A 222 23.40 23.21 -37.46
C GLN A 222 22.15 22.81 -38.27
N ASP A 223 21.32 21.93 -37.66
CA ASP A 223 20.04 21.56 -38.25
C ASP A 223 19.14 22.78 -38.40
N ASN A 224 18.55 22.94 -39.57
CA ASN A 224 17.74 24.10 -39.91
C ASN A 224 16.34 23.74 -40.43
N VAL A 225 16.05 22.45 -40.70
CA VAL A 225 14.72 21.97 -41.08
C VAL A 225 14.23 20.97 -40.04
N ILE A 226 13.06 21.23 -39.45
CA ILE A 226 12.41 20.32 -38.51
C ILE A 226 11.08 19.89 -39.11
N ILE A 227 10.85 18.60 -39.15
CA ILE A 227 9.61 18.01 -39.65
C ILE A 227 8.97 17.21 -38.53
N GLN A 228 7.76 17.60 -38.15
CA GLN A 228 6.92 16.89 -37.18
C GLN A 228 5.83 16.13 -37.90
N PHE A 229 5.74 14.85 -37.61
CA PHE A 229 4.74 13.94 -38.21
C PHE A 229 4.25 12.95 -37.16
N ARG A 230 3.22 12.16 -37.48
CA ARG A 230 2.73 11.09 -36.62
C ARG A 230 2.92 9.74 -37.31
N LYS A 231 3.51 8.80 -36.56
CA LYS A 231 3.57 7.39 -36.89
C LYS A 231 3.00 6.61 -35.72
N THR A 232 1.75 6.23 -35.83
CA THR A 232 1.09 5.40 -34.83
C THR A 232 1.63 3.97 -34.92
N ILE A 233 2.12 3.45 -33.80
CA ILE A 233 2.49 2.06 -33.64
C ILE A 233 1.39 1.40 -32.82
N GLN A 234 0.73 0.43 -33.42
CA GLN A 234 -0.43 -0.23 -32.81
C GLN A 234 -0.05 -0.86 -31.47
N GLY A 235 -0.82 -0.53 -30.42
CA GLY A 235 -0.65 -1.09 -29.08
C GLY A 235 0.38 -0.38 -28.21
N TYR A 236 1.19 0.57 -28.72
CA TYR A 236 2.20 1.25 -27.89
C TYR A 236 1.59 1.94 -26.68
N ARG A 237 0.60 2.79 -26.86
CA ARG A 237 -0.06 3.48 -25.76
C ARG A 237 -0.70 2.53 -24.76
N ASN A 238 -1.23 1.40 -25.22
CA ASN A 238 -1.83 0.37 -24.37
C ASN A 238 -0.83 -0.27 -23.41
N ARG A 239 0.47 -0.21 -23.68
CA ARG A 239 1.51 -0.69 -22.74
C ARG A 239 1.43 0.07 -21.42
N ILE A 240 1.17 1.38 -21.47
CA ILE A 240 1.01 2.22 -20.28
C ILE A 240 -0.46 2.28 -19.84
N ASP A 241 -1.40 2.50 -20.75
CA ASP A 241 -2.81 2.70 -20.41
C ASP A 241 -3.44 1.49 -19.66
N LYS A 242 -3.00 0.27 -19.95
CA LYS A 242 -3.46 -0.95 -19.29
C LYS A 242 -2.74 -1.28 -17.98
N CYS A 243 -1.73 -0.51 -17.57
CA CYS A 243 -1.08 -0.70 -16.28
C CYS A 243 -2.06 -0.40 -15.15
N THR A 244 -2.03 -1.24 -14.11
CA THR A 244 -2.89 -1.13 -12.92
C THR A 244 -2.12 -0.73 -11.66
N MET A 245 -0.80 -0.71 -11.71
CA MET A 245 0.09 -0.31 -10.65
C MET A 245 0.91 0.90 -11.07
N LEU A 246 1.19 1.75 -10.10
CA LEU A 246 2.01 2.95 -10.26
C LEU A 246 2.78 3.20 -8.97
N GLU A 247 4.07 3.53 -9.09
CA GLU A 247 4.91 3.96 -7.98
C GLU A 247 5.80 5.12 -8.42
N VAL A 248 5.99 6.09 -7.52
CA VAL A 248 6.87 7.24 -7.75
C VAL A 248 8.21 6.97 -7.07
N PHE A 249 9.27 6.89 -7.83
CA PHE A 249 10.60 6.66 -7.31
C PHE A 249 11.63 7.49 -8.06
N ASP A 250 12.49 8.18 -7.32
CA ASP A 250 13.63 8.95 -7.86
C ASP A 250 13.25 9.90 -9.01
N ASN A 251 12.16 10.67 -8.82
CA ASN A 251 11.58 11.61 -9.77
C ASN A 251 11.15 10.98 -11.12
N ARG A 252 10.86 9.69 -11.13
CA ARG A 252 10.28 8.95 -12.24
C ARG A 252 8.99 8.26 -11.80
N ILE A 253 8.15 7.97 -12.76
CA ILE A 253 6.94 7.20 -12.54
C ILE A 253 7.17 5.80 -13.10
N PHE A 254 7.00 4.80 -12.28
CA PHE A 254 7.07 3.41 -12.66
C PHE A 254 5.68 2.82 -12.83
N PHE A 255 5.44 2.09 -13.91
CA PHE A 255 4.16 1.48 -14.24
C PHE A 255 4.32 -0.03 -14.39
N SER A 256 3.35 -0.79 -13.89
CA SER A 256 3.28 -2.25 -14.06
C SER A 256 1.84 -2.76 -13.95
N GLY A 257 1.68 -4.09 -13.94
CA GLY A 257 0.36 -4.73 -13.83
C GLY A 257 -0.44 -4.71 -15.12
N ASN A 258 0.22 -4.58 -16.26
CA ASN A 258 -0.43 -4.73 -17.56
C ASN A 258 -0.70 -6.23 -17.82
N PRO A 259 -1.95 -6.65 -18.09
CA PRO A 259 -2.29 -8.05 -18.29
C PRO A 259 -1.65 -8.68 -19.53
N ASP A 260 -1.32 -7.86 -20.56
CA ASP A 260 -0.65 -8.36 -21.77
C ASP A 260 0.87 -8.51 -21.59
N TYR A 261 1.43 -7.93 -20.52
CA TYR A 261 2.85 -7.90 -20.20
C TYR A 261 3.05 -8.08 -18.68
N PRO A 262 2.80 -9.27 -18.14
CA PRO A 262 2.65 -9.48 -16.69
C PRO A 262 3.92 -9.26 -15.88
N ASN A 263 5.10 -9.37 -16.50
CA ASN A 263 6.40 -9.24 -15.85
C ASN A 263 7.17 -7.98 -16.27
N VAL A 264 6.49 -7.00 -16.87
CA VAL A 264 7.16 -5.79 -17.37
C VAL A 264 6.93 -4.61 -16.43
N LEU A 265 8.00 -3.88 -16.19
CA LEU A 265 8.05 -2.61 -15.48
C LEU A 265 8.51 -1.53 -16.45
N TRP A 266 7.64 -0.56 -16.76
CA TRP A 266 7.98 0.64 -17.54
C TRP A 266 8.30 1.80 -16.61
N HIS A 267 9.07 2.78 -17.10
CA HIS A 267 9.24 4.04 -16.39
C HIS A 267 9.22 5.25 -17.32
N THR A 268 9.00 6.40 -16.74
CA THR A 268 9.12 7.69 -17.45
C THR A 268 10.56 8.18 -17.46
N SER A 269 10.83 9.16 -18.30
CA SER A 269 12.05 9.96 -18.20
C SER A 269 12.11 10.73 -16.88
N LEU A 270 13.32 11.16 -16.52
CA LEU A 270 13.55 11.96 -15.32
C LEU A 270 12.75 13.26 -15.39
N ASP A 271 12.03 13.57 -14.33
CA ASP A 271 11.23 14.78 -14.16
C ASP A 271 10.19 15.05 -15.29
N ASP A 272 9.83 14.03 -16.08
CA ASP A 272 8.79 14.15 -17.11
C ASP A 272 7.82 12.96 -17.13
N PRO A 273 6.65 13.09 -16.51
CA PRO A 273 5.61 12.06 -16.52
C PRO A 273 4.94 11.85 -17.88
N THR A 274 5.27 12.67 -18.89
CA THR A 274 4.68 12.61 -20.23
C THR A 274 5.59 11.94 -21.25
N TYR A 275 6.82 11.56 -20.87
CA TYR A 275 7.74 10.85 -21.73
C TYR A 275 8.07 9.47 -21.16
N CYS A 276 7.52 8.46 -21.79
CA CYS A 276 7.80 7.06 -21.53
C CYS A 276 8.36 6.45 -22.82
N SER A 277 9.68 6.33 -22.89
CA SER A 277 10.38 5.79 -24.05
C SER A 277 10.01 4.32 -24.27
N ASP A 278 9.96 3.87 -25.50
CA ASP A 278 9.68 2.47 -25.84
C ASP A 278 10.83 1.52 -25.46
N LEU A 279 11.99 2.07 -25.08
CA LEU A 279 13.15 1.33 -24.54
C LEU A 279 13.26 1.42 -23.01
N ASP A 280 12.50 2.30 -22.35
CA ASP A 280 12.53 2.50 -20.89
C ASP A 280 11.65 1.47 -20.18
N TYR A 281 12.08 0.20 -20.19
CA TYR A 281 11.38 -0.89 -19.48
C TYR A 281 12.35 -1.97 -19.00
N TYR A 282 11.89 -2.72 -18.00
CA TYR A 282 12.58 -3.91 -17.48
C TYR A 282 11.65 -5.12 -17.55
N GLN A 283 12.23 -6.29 -17.84
CA GLN A 283 11.54 -7.57 -17.72
C GLN A 283 12.01 -8.28 -16.46
N GLU A 284 11.10 -8.42 -15.49
CA GLU A 284 11.40 -9.05 -14.22
C GLU A 284 11.18 -10.56 -14.31
N GLY A 285 12.28 -11.29 -14.49
CA GLY A 285 12.23 -12.73 -14.64
C GLY A 285 11.39 -13.19 -15.84
N THR A 286 10.73 -14.33 -15.68
CA THR A 286 9.91 -14.95 -16.72
C THR A 286 8.45 -14.47 -16.66
N ASP A 287 7.72 -14.61 -17.75
CA ASP A 287 6.31 -14.20 -17.89
C ASP A 287 5.29 -15.24 -17.36
N ASP A 288 5.79 -16.36 -16.79
CA ASP A 288 4.99 -17.37 -16.09
C ASP A 288 4.43 -16.85 -14.74
N SER A 289 4.95 -15.76 -14.26
CA SER A 289 4.50 -15.09 -13.02
C SER A 289 4.42 -13.57 -13.21
N LYS A 290 3.33 -12.98 -12.72
CA LYS A 290 3.09 -11.54 -12.84
C LYS A 290 3.68 -10.75 -11.67
N ILE A 291 3.94 -9.47 -11.92
CA ILE A 291 4.24 -8.50 -10.88
C ILE A 291 2.96 -8.25 -10.07
N MET A 292 3.07 -8.37 -8.75
CA MET A 292 1.97 -8.21 -7.80
C MET A 292 2.00 -6.87 -7.07
N SER A 293 3.21 -6.34 -6.82
CA SER A 293 3.41 -5.07 -6.12
C SER A 293 4.74 -4.45 -6.49
N ILE A 294 4.79 -3.12 -6.49
CA ILE A 294 5.99 -2.30 -6.58
C ILE A 294 6.01 -1.36 -5.39
N VAL A 295 7.15 -1.22 -4.72
CA VAL A 295 7.28 -0.45 -3.48
C VAL A 295 8.60 0.32 -3.47
N ALA A 296 8.53 1.63 -3.32
CA ALA A 296 9.72 2.47 -3.14
C ALA A 296 10.14 2.49 -1.65
N GLY A 297 11.40 2.22 -1.39
CA GLY A 297 11.95 2.29 -0.04
C GLY A 297 13.36 1.75 0.04
N ASN A 298 14.08 2.12 1.09
CA ASN A 298 15.47 1.69 1.35
C ASN A 298 16.39 1.94 0.15
N ASN A 299 16.27 3.13 -0.45
CA ASN A 299 17.04 3.59 -1.63
C ASN A 299 16.88 2.73 -2.89
N ALA A 300 15.83 1.94 -2.98
CA ALA A 300 15.52 1.10 -4.14
C ALA A 300 14.03 1.08 -4.45
N LEU A 301 13.71 0.68 -5.66
CA LEU A 301 12.37 0.26 -6.05
C LEU A 301 12.32 -1.26 -5.99
N TRP A 302 11.48 -1.77 -5.10
CA TRP A 302 11.26 -3.21 -4.91
C TRP A 302 10.12 -3.70 -5.79
N VAL A 303 10.33 -4.83 -6.46
CA VAL A 303 9.35 -5.44 -7.35
C VAL A 303 9.07 -6.86 -6.88
N PHE A 304 7.83 -7.12 -6.52
CA PHE A 304 7.36 -8.39 -6.00
C PHE A 304 6.51 -9.10 -7.04
N LYS A 305 6.86 -10.35 -7.32
CA LYS A 305 6.11 -11.23 -8.21
C LYS A 305 5.30 -12.27 -7.42
N GLU A 306 4.28 -12.81 -8.05
CA GLU A 306 3.59 -13.97 -7.48
C GLU A 306 4.51 -15.18 -7.36
N PRO A 307 4.18 -16.17 -6.49
CA PRO A 307 4.95 -17.40 -6.37
C PRO A 307 5.17 -18.06 -7.72
N SER A 308 6.41 -18.40 -8.05
CA SER A 308 6.83 -18.98 -9.32
C SER A 308 7.72 -20.19 -9.10
N GLN A 309 7.73 -21.10 -10.06
CA GLN A 309 8.62 -22.27 -10.07
C GLN A 309 10.08 -21.88 -10.35
N SER A 310 10.32 -20.70 -10.94
CA SER A 310 11.66 -20.18 -11.21
C SER A 310 12.42 -19.73 -9.97
N ASN A 311 11.76 -19.64 -8.82
CA ASN A 311 12.27 -19.16 -7.54
C ASN A 311 12.75 -17.69 -7.51
N THR A 312 12.60 -16.95 -8.60
CA THR A 312 12.97 -15.53 -8.66
C THR A 312 11.71 -14.69 -8.57
N THR A 313 11.37 -14.25 -7.36
CA THR A 313 10.11 -13.60 -7.05
C THR A 313 10.24 -12.17 -6.53
N VAL A 314 11.46 -11.77 -6.11
CA VAL A 314 11.74 -10.44 -5.60
C VAL A 314 12.92 -9.84 -6.37
N PHE A 315 12.69 -8.68 -6.96
CA PHE A 315 13.70 -7.88 -7.65
C PHE A 315 13.79 -6.51 -7.01
N TYR A 316 14.89 -5.83 -7.22
CA TYR A 316 15.04 -4.43 -6.82
C TYR A 316 15.87 -3.65 -7.84
N HIS A 317 15.56 -2.37 -7.95
CA HIS A 317 16.25 -1.41 -8.79
C HIS A 317 16.92 -0.36 -7.91
N ASN A 318 18.24 -0.43 -7.81
CA ASN A 318 19.01 0.59 -7.10
C ASN A 318 19.62 1.55 -8.15
N PRO A 319 19.33 2.85 -8.07
CA PRO A 319 19.88 3.83 -9.01
C PRO A 319 21.40 3.81 -9.00
N THR A 320 22.01 3.68 -10.18
CA THR A 320 23.45 3.76 -10.40
C THR A 320 23.77 4.77 -11.48
N ILE A 321 24.98 5.32 -11.47
CA ILE A 321 25.46 6.22 -12.52
C ILE A 321 26.27 5.39 -13.51
N ASP A 322 25.83 5.40 -14.76
CA ASP A 322 26.56 4.84 -15.89
C ASP A 322 27.22 5.97 -16.67
N ASP A 323 28.45 5.80 -17.12
CA ASP A 323 29.22 6.86 -17.77
C ASP A 323 28.64 7.25 -19.15
N ASP A 324 27.98 6.31 -19.84
CA ASP A 324 27.43 6.52 -21.18
C ASP A 324 25.94 6.90 -21.14
N TYR A 325 25.18 6.34 -20.20
CA TYR A 325 23.71 6.44 -20.14
C TYR A 325 23.22 7.32 -18.99
N GLY A 326 24.12 7.82 -18.13
CA GLY A 326 23.76 8.60 -16.94
C GLY A 326 23.13 7.73 -15.85
N LYS A 327 22.02 8.17 -15.27
CA LYS A 327 21.36 7.46 -14.18
C LYS A 327 20.50 6.30 -14.70
N VAL A 328 20.87 5.09 -14.36
CA VAL A 328 20.19 3.85 -14.75
C VAL A 328 19.69 3.09 -13.53
N TYR A 329 18.73 2.19 -13.72
CA TYR A 329 18.06 1.42 -12.68
C TYR A 329 18.19 -0.08 -12.96
N PRO A 330 19.39 -0.67 -12.85
CA PRO A 330 19.58 -2.08 -13.19
C PRO A 330 18.68 -2.96 -12.35
N SER A 331 18.04 -3.93 -13.00
CA SER A 331 17.28 -4.97 -12.31
C SER A 331 18.24 -5.94 -11.63
N THR A 332 18.08 -6.12 -10.33
CA THR A 332 18.84 -7.08 -9.54
C THR A 332 17.87 -8.03 -8.84
N HIS A 333 18.10 -9.33 -8.93
CA HIS A 333 17.29 -10.30 -8.21
C HIS A 333 17.78 -10.44 -6.77
N SER A 334 16.83 -10.46 -5.84
CA SER A 334 17.10 -10.78 -4.44
C SER A 334 17.32 -12.29 -4.25
N SER A 335 18.03 -12.66 -3.18
CA SER A 335 18.12 -14.05 -2.72
C SER A 335 16.79 -14.59 -2.16
N ILE A 336 15.78 -13.73 -1.97
CA ILE A 336 14.47 -14.08 -1.44
C ILE A 336 13.63 -14.76 -2.52
N SER A 337 13.16 -15.96 -2.23
CA SER A 337 12.32 -16.77 -3.13
C SER A 337 10.84 -16.81 -2.75
N THR A 338 10.45 -16.08 -1.70
CA THR A 338 9.05 -16.00 -1.26
C THR A 338 8.26 -15.07 -2.17
N GLY A 339 7.23 -15.59 -2.83
CA GLY A 339 6.38 -14.80 -3.73
C GLY A 339 5.34 -13.97 -3.00
N CYS A 340 4.88 -12.90 -3.64
CA CYS A 340 3.83 -12.01 -3.15
C CYS A 340 2.47 -12.47 -3.69
N VAL A 341 1.46 -12.53 -2.82
CA VAL A 341 0.07 -12.90 -3.20
C VAL A 341 -0.92 -11.74 -3.10
N GLY A 342 -0.49 -10.58 -2.64
CA GLY A 342 -1.30 -9.40 -2.43
C GLY A 342 -0.54 -8.12 -2.76
N THR A 343 -0.46 -7.22 -1.81
CA THR A 343 0.23 -5.92 -1.93
C THR A 343 1.40 -5.82 -0.97
N GLY A 344 2.30 -4.89 -1.21
CA GLY A 344 3.37 -4.49 -0.31
C GLY A 344 3.31 -2.99 0.00
N ILE A 345 4.02 -2.59 1.03
CA ILE A 345 4.16 -1.21 1.48
C ILE A 345 5.52 -1.02 2.17
N ASN A 346 6.06 0.18 2.13
CA ASN A 346 7.17 0.58 2.99
C ASN A 346 6.59 1.04 4.34
N PHE A 347 6.90 0.31 5.41
CA PHE A 347 6.44 0.62 6.75
C PHE A 347 7.64 0.86 7.69
N HIS A 348 7.97 2.12 7.94
CA HIS A 348 9.09 2.52 8.79
C HIS A 348 10.42 1.84 8.39
N ASP A 349 10.76 1.94 7.10
CA ASP A 349 11.96 1.33 6.50
C ASP A 349 11.98 -0.22 6.50
N ASP A 350 10.88 -0.87 6.88
CA ASP A 350 10.64 -2.30 6.67
C ASP A 350 9.77 -2.46 5.42
N ILE A 351 10.31 -3.08 4.37
CA ILE A 351 9.56 -3.33 3.14
C ILE A 351 8.72 -4.58 3.35
N VAL A 352 7.45 -4.39 3.65
CA VAL A 352 6.54 -5.49 3.99
C VAL A 352 5.63 -5.85 2.82
N PHE A 353 5.37 -7.13 2.64
CA PHE A 353 4.50 -7.67 1.61
C PHE A 353 3.77 -8.93 2.07
N PHE A 354 2.65 -9.25 1.44
CA PHE A 354 1.92 -10.47 1.72
C PHE A 354 2.41 -11.64 0.88
N SER A 355 2.72 -12.75 1.57
CA SER A 355 3.04 -14.04 0.98
C SER A 355 1.90 -15.04 1.25
N ASP A 356 2.03 -16.26 0.74
CA ASP A 356 1.14 -17.37 1.08
C ASP A 356 1.33 -17.89 2.53
N ARG A 357 2.35 -17.41 3.23
CA ARG A 357 2.66 -17.77 4.63
C ARG A 357 2.32 -16.69 5.65
N GLY A 358 1.96 -15.48 5.21
CA GLY A 358 1.66 -14.34 6.06
C GLY A 358 2.31 -13.06 5.58
N LEU A 359 2.45 -12.11 6.49
CA LEU A 359 3.14 -10.85 6.26
C LEU A 359 4.64 -11.03 6.46
N GLU A 360 5.40 -10.79 5.42
CA GLU A 360 6.86 -10.84 5.41
C GLU A 360 7.44 -9.43 5.33
N GLY A 361 8.59 -9.20 5.95
CA GLY A 361 9.32 -7.94 5.89
C GLY A 361 10.75 -8.16 5.43
N ILE A 362 11.28 -7.26 4.59
CA ILE A 362 12.67 -7.26 4.15
C ILE A 362 13.41 -6.20 4.94
N SER A 363 14.27 -6.65 5.87
CA SER A 363 15.16 -5.79 6.63
C SER A 363 16.51 -5.69 5.96
N GLY A 364 17.16 -4.53 6.07
CA GLY A 364 18.41 -4.21 5.42
C GLY A 364 18.20 -3.37 4.16
N ASP A 365 19.28 -2.84 3.63
CA ASP A 365 19.30 -2.13 2.36
C ASP A 365 19.91 -3.00 1.25
N VAL A 366 19.99 -2.46 0.04
CA VAL A 366 20.52 -3.18 -1.13
C VAL A 366 22.03 -3.45 -1.06
N THR A 367 22.74 -2.82 -0.12
CA THR A 367 24.19 -2.97 0.09
C THR A 367 24.54 -3.97 1.16
N THR A 368 23.55 -4.42 1.95
CA THR A 368 23.70 -5.41 3.02
C THR A 368 22.97 -6.71 2.69
N GLU A 369 23.24 -7.77 3.43
CA GLU A 369 22.49 -9.02 3.29
C GLU A 369 21.00 -8.76 3.61
N GLN A 370 20.13 -9.08 2.67
CA GLN A 370 18.69 -8.95 2.81
C GLN A 370 18.15 -10.11 3.64
N VAL A 371 17.50 -9.80 4.75
CA VAL A 371 16.94 -10.80 5.65
C VAL A 371 15.42 -10.72 5.59
N LEU A 372 14.81 -11.84 5.19
CA LEU A 372 13.36 -12.01 5.24
C LEU A 372 12.95 -12.34 6.68
N GLY A 373 12.11 -11.50 7.26
CA GLY A 373 11.56 -11.68 8.59
C GLY A 373 10.05 -11.85 8.54
N HIS A 374 9.54 -12.90 9.21
CA HIS A 374 8.11 -13.13 9.31
C HIS A 374 7.48 -12.19 10.34
N ARG A 375 6.52 -11.35 9.93
CA ARG A 375 5.94 -10.27 10.75
C ARG A 375 4.59 -10.63 11.38
N SER A 376 3.88 -11.62 10.87
CA SER A 376 2.52 -11.97 11.31
C SER A 376 2.42 -13.26 12.13
N SER A 377 3.54 -13.81 12.61
CA SER A 377 3.59 -15.09 13.34
C SER A 377 2.54 -15.22 14.47
N LEU A 378 2.24 -14.12 15.15
CA LEU A 378 1.28 -14.06 16.26
C LEU A 378 -0.19 -14.12 15.82
N ILE A 379 -0.48 -13.90 14.54
CA ILE A 379 -1.85 -13.81 14.03
C ILE A 379 -2.13 -14.75 12.85
N ASP A 380 -1.16 -15.50 12.38
CA ASP A 380 -1.25 -16.35 11.18
C ASP A 380 -2.42 -17.34 11.25
N SER A 381 -2.66 -17.94 12.40
CA SER A 381 -3.75 -18.91 12.57
C SER A 381 -5.14 -18.32 12.26
N LYS A 382 -5.30 -17.01 12.36
CA LYS A 382 -6.53 -16.32 11.98
C LYS A 382 -6.40 -15.65 10.62
N LEU A 383 -5.29 -14.95 10.38
CA LEU A 383 -5.03 -14.18 9.18
C LEU A 383 -5.07 -15.04 7.90
N LEU A 384 -4.37 -16.18 7.90
CA LEU A 384 -4.28 -17.06 6.73
C LEU A 384 -5.58 -17.80 6.42
N ASN A 385 -6.52 -17.85 7.36
CA ASN A 385 -7.85 -18.42 7.19
C ASN A 385 -8.91 -17.42 6.73
N GLU A 386 -8.53 -16.16 6.49
CA GLU A 386 -9.44 -15.16 5.94
C GLU A 386 -9.73 -15.46 4.46
N THR A 387 -11.01 -15.47 4.09
CA THR A 387 -11.46 -15.88 2.75
C THR A 387 -10.86 -14.98 1.65
N ASN A 388 -10.76 -13.67 1.92
CA ASN A 388 -10.27 -12.68 0.97
C ASN A 388 -8.83 -12.23 1.27
N TYR A 389 -8.02 -13.12 1.85
CA TYR A 389 -6.64 -12.85 2.24
C TYR A 389 -5.81 -12.17 1.12
N LYS A 390 -5.95 -12.61 -0.12
CA LYS A 390 -5.20 -12.06 -1.28
C LYS A 390 -5.63 -10.66 -1.70
N ASN A 391 -6.79 -10.20 -1.26
CA ASN A 391 -7.35 -8.87 -1.59
C ASN A 391 -7.11 -7.85 -0.47
N MET A 392 -6.19 -8.14 0.42
CA MET A 392 -5.85 -7.29 1.56
C MET A 392 -5.34 -5.92 1.09
N LEU A 393 -5.78 -4.87 1.79
CA LEU A 393 -5.28 -3.51 1.63
C LEU A 393 -4.33 -3.20 2.78
N LEU A 394 -3.21 -2.56 2.45
CA LEU A 394 -2.27 -2.04 3.44
C LEU A 394 -2.34 -0.51 3.45
N GLU A 395 -2.30 0.05 4.64
CA GLU A 395 -2.24 1.50 4.85
C GLU A 395 -1.43 1.81 6.11
N GLU A 396 -0.64 2.88 6.07
CA GLU A 396 0.02 3.41 7.25
C GLU A 396 -0.83 4.56 7.84
N TRP A 397 -1.16 4.47 9.13
CA TRP A 397 -1.87 5.50 9.85
C TRP A 397 -1.32 5.69 11.26
N GLU A 398 -0.90 6.90 11.59
CA GLU A 398 -0.36 7.27 12.90
C GLU A 398 0.80 6.39 13.41
N GLY A 399 1.57 5.83 12.46
CA GLY A 399 2.68 4.92 12.73
C GLY A 399 2.25 3.50 13.08
N TYR A 400 1.03 3.12 12.70
CA TYR A 400 0.55 1.74 12.66
C TYR A 400 0.41 1.26 11.22
N LEU A 401 0.73 0.02 10.99
CA LEU A 401 0.36 -0.67 9.76
C LEU A 401 -1.03 -1.27 9.93
N LEU A 402 -1.96 -0.90 9.06
CA LEU A 402 -3.30 -1.43 9.02
C LEU A 402 -3.44 -2.36 7.82
N ALA A 403 -3.85 -3.60 8.10
CA ALA A 403 -4.19 -4.58 7.08
C ALA A 403 -5.70 -4.82 7.09
N PHE A 404 -6.38 -4.37 6.04
CA PHE A 404 -7.83 -4.48 5.89
C PHE A 404 -8.18 -5.71 5.06
N ILE A 405 -9.06 -6.56 5.57
CA ILE A 405 -9.65 -7.69 4.86
C ILE A 405 -11.15 -7.65 5.09
N ASP A 406 -11.91 -7.29 4.06
CA ASP A 406 -13.36 -7.07 4.18
C ASP A 406 -13.67 -6.04 5.29
N ASN A 407 -14.38 -6.46 6.35
CA ASN A 407 -14.71 -5.64 7.52
C ASN A 407 -13.73 -5.79 8.68
N LYS A 408 -12.63 -6.50 8.52
CA LYS A 408 -11.64 -6.80 9.56
C LYS A 408 -10.39 -5.97 9.37
N VAL A 409 -9.80 -5.53 10.47
CA VAL A 409 -8.57 -4.76 10.48
C VAL A 409 -7.58 -5.41 11.45
N TYR A 410 -6.45 -5.82 10.92
CA TYR A 410 -5.29 -6.22 11.71
C TYR A 410 -4.36 -5.02 11.79
N LEU A 411 -4.11 -4.56 13.00
CA LEU A 411 -3.32 -3.36 13.29
C LEU A 411 -1.97 -3.77 13.86
N ALA A 412 -0.89 -3.42 13.21
CA ALA A 412 0.47 -3.70 13.66
C ALA A 412 1.17 -2.45 14.20
N ASP A 413 1.91 -2.63 15.30
CA ASP A 413 2.77 -1.62 15.90
C ASP A 413 4.22 -2.11 15.96
N SER A 414 5.13 -1.38 15.35
CA SER A 414 6.57 -1.70 15.32
C SER A 414 7.39 -0.96 16.38
N ARG A 415 6.81 0.00 17.12
CA ARG A 415 7.53 0.90 18.04
C ARG A 415 8.20 0.21 19.22
N THR A 416 7.73 -0.98 19.54
CA THR A 416 8.24 -1.74 20.72
C THR A 416 9.16 -2.88 20.33
N ILE A 417 9.56 -2.97 19.08
CA ILE A 417 10.59 -3.92 18.64
C ILE A 417 11.90 -3.63 19.38
N SER A 418 12.47 -4.68 19.96
CA SER A 418 13.72 -4.63 20.70
C SER A 418 14.44 -5.98 20.60
N SER A 419 15.63 -6.10 21.15
CA SER A 419 16.34 -7.39 21.23
C SER A 419 15.57 -8.48 22.01
N GLU A 420 14.64 -8.10 22.89
CA GLU A 420 13.78 -9.02 23.63
C GLU A 420 12.47 -9.34 22.88
N PHE A 421 11.98 -8.39 22.07
CA PHE A 421 10.71 -8.51 21.34
C PHE A 421 10.94 -8.12 19.88
N THR A 422 11.07 -9.11 19.04
CA THR A 422 11.40 -8.94 17.60
C THR A 422 10.16 -8.86 16.70
N GLU A 423 8.97 -9.15 17.25
CA GLU A 423 7.72 -9.20 16.49
C GLU A 423 6.92 -7.91 16.69
N TYR A 424 6.07 -7.61 15.70
CA TYR A 424 5.09 -6.54 15.81
C TYR A 424 4.08 -6.83 16.93
N GLU A 425 3.61 -5.77 17.59
CA GLU A 425 2.43 -5.85 18.45
C GLU A 425 1.18 -5.77 17.60
N TRP A 426 0.35 -6.80 17.61
CA TRP A 426 -0.85 -6.87 16.79
C TRP A 426 -2.10 -6.57 17.59
N TYR A 427 -3.10 -5.91 16.96
CA TYR A 427 -4.43 -5.67 17.48
C TYR A 427 -5.45 -6.05 16.42
N TYR A 428 -6.69 -6.29 16.83
CA TYR A 428 -7.73 -6.76 15.92
C TYR A 428 -9.02 -5.96 16.12
N TRP A 429 -9.53 -5.41 15.00
CA TRP A 429 -10.80 -4.71 14.96
C TRP A 429 -11.75 -5.37 13.97
N GLU A 430 -13.06 -5.26 14.26
CA GLU A 430 -14.12 -5.52 13.29
C GLU A 430 -14.89 -4.22 13.06
N LEU A 431 -14.99 -3.84 11.80
CA LEU A 431 -15.81 -2.75 11.34
C LEU A 431 -17.18 -3.33 10.94
N ASN A 432 -18.19 -2.47 10.82
CA ASN A 432 -19.50 -2.87 10.31
C ASN A 432 -19.62 -2.68 8.78
N LYS A 433 -18.50 -2.43 8.11
CA LYS A 433 -18.40 -2.12 6.68
C LYS A 433 -17.19 -2.82 6.08
N ASN A 434 -17.35 -3.36 4.88
CA ASN A 434 -16.24 -3.87 4.08
C ASN A 434 -15.48 -2.70 3.46
N ILE A 435 -14.17 -2.64 3.67
CA ILE A 435 -13.33 -1.55 3.17
C ILE A 435 -12.74 -1.95 1.82
N SER A 436 -12.96 -1.12 0.81
CA SER A 436 -12.49 -1.33 -0.57
C SER A 436 -11.30 -0.47 -0.95
N SER A 437 -11.10 0.67 -0.27
CA SER A 437 -9.98 1.58 -0.50
C SER A 437 -9.74 2.43 0.74
N THR A 438 -8.50 2.86 0.93
CA THR A 438 -8.07 3.71 2.05
C THR A 438 -7.24 4.88 1.56
N PHE A 439 -7.20 5.93 2.34
CA PHE A 439 -6.33 7.08 2.10
C PHE A 439 -6.06 7.81 3.41
N VAL A 440 -4.82 8.24 3.63
CA VAL A 440 -4.45 9.05 4.80
C VAL A 440 -4.07 10.46 4.36
N LYS A 441 -4.69 11.46 4.99
CA LYS A 441 -4.38 12.86 4.77
C LYS A 441 -4.30 13.62 6.09
N ASP A 442 -3.17 14.27 6.35
CA ASP A 442 -2.94 15.08 7.55
C ASP A 442 -3.26 14.34 8.87
N GLY A 443 -2.95 13.03 8.91
CA GLY A 443 -3.22 12.15 10.05
C GLY A 443 -4.67 11.64 10.15
N VAL A 444 -5.54 12.03 9.22
CA VAL A 444 -6.92 11.54 9.14
C VAL A 444 -6.96 10.33 8.21
N LEU A 445 -7.50 9.22 8.70
CA LEU A 445 -7.73 8.02 7.90
C LEU A 445 -9.13 8.08 7.28
N TYR A 446 -9.17 8.01 5.96
CA TYR A 446 -10.39 7.89 5.16
C TYR A 446 -10.55 6.43 4.71
N LEU A 447 -11.76 5.92 4.87
CA LEU A 447 -12.14 4.54 4.54
C LEU A 447 -13.27 4.56 3.52
N CYS A 448 -13.06 3.94 2.37
CA CYS A 448 -14.09 3.79 1.35
C CYS A 448 -14.74 2.40 1.46
N SER A 449 -16.07 2.37 1.43
CA SER A 449 -16.86 1.15 1.47
C SER A 449 -18.00 1.28 0.47
N ASP A 450 -17.93 0.53 -0.63
CA ASP A 450 -18.84 0.65 -1.76
C ASP A 450 -18.91 2.12 -2.24
N LYS A 451 -20.01 2.81 -2.00
CA LYS A 451 -20.25 4.22 -2.40
C LYS A 451 -20.04 5.24 -1.28
N ASP A 452 -19.67 4.79 -0.11
CA ASP A 452 -19.57 5.60 1.10
C ASP A 452 -18.12 5.90 1.48
N ILE A 453 -17.86 7.12 1.94
CA ILE A 453 -16.59 7.52 2.57
C ILE A 453 -16.83 7.72 4.06
N TYR A 454 -16.02 7.06 4.86
CA TYR A 454 -15.99 7.16 6.32
C TYR A 454 -14.67 7.74 6.80
N THR A 455 -14.64 8.22 8.02
CA THR A 455 -13.41 8.56 8.75
C THR A 455 -13.45 7.99 10.16
N LEU A 456 -12.29 7.89 10.81
CA LEU A 456 -12.22 7.57 12.22
C LEU A 456 -12.48 8.84 13.04
N THR A 457 -13.40 8.72 13.99
CA THR A 457 -13.71 9.79 14.96
C THR A 457 -13.24 9.41 16.35
N LYS A 458 -13.19 10.42 17.25
CA LYS A 458 -12.96 10.14 18.67
C LYS A 458 -14.04 9.21 19.18
N THR A 459 -13.65 8.28 20.05
CA THR A 459 -14.58 7.34 20.68
C THR A 459 -15.65 8.12 21.46
N ASP A 460 -16.89 8.06 20.99
CA ASP A 460 -18.03 8.65 21.71
C ASP A 460 -18.38 7.76 22.91
N LYS A 461 -18.55 8.37 24.08
CA LYS A 461 -18.91 7.66 25.31
C LYS A 461 -20.29 6.98 25.25
N ASP A 462 -21.18 7.52 24.44
CA ASP A 462 -22.56 7.02 24.32
C ASP A 462 -22.72 5.92 23.26
N ARG A 463 -21.67 5.67 22.46
CA ARG A 463 -21.69 4.66 21.43
C ARG A 463 -21.75 3.23 21.98
N GLU A 464 -22.49 2.38 21.29
CA GLU A 464 -22.50 0.94 21.52
C GLU A 464 -21.53 0.24 20.55
N LEU A 465 -20.47 -0.35 21.10
CA LEU A 465 -19.47 -1.12 20.37
C LEU A 465 -18.98 -2.25 21.26
N ASP A 466 -19.29 -3.48 20.86
CA ASP A 466 -18.73 -4.64 21.53
C ASP A 466 -17.21 -4.62 21.47
N SER A 467 -16.60 -4.53 22.65
CA SER A 467 -15.17 -4.58 22.81
C SER A 467 -14.78 -5.46 23.98
N TYR A 468 -13.66 -6.18 23.84
CA TYR A 468 -13.17 -7.00 24.94
C TYR A 468 -11.68 -7.33 24.83
N TRP A 469 -11.12 -7.65 25.99
CA TRP A 469 -9.77 -8.16 26.17
C TRP A 469 -9.80 -9.39 27.07
N THR A 470 -9.11 -10.49 26.69
CA THR A 470 -8.94 -11.68 27.51
C THR A 470 -7.49 -11.81 27.97
N THR A 471 -7.28 -12.30 29.20
CA THR A 471 -5.93 -12.69 29.65
C THR A 471 -5.55 -14.04 29.05
N LEU A 472 -4.27 -14.44 29.17
CA LEU A 472 -3.91 -15.83 28.92
C LEU A 472 -4.70 -16.79 29.85
N GLU A 473 -4.70 -18.07 29.55
CA GLU A 473 -5.17 -19.13 30.46
C GLU A 473 -4.05 -19.45 31.45
N ASP A 474 -4.09 -18.82 32.64
CA ASP A 474 -2.97 -18.78 33.57
C ASP A 474 -3.02 -19.90 34.59
N GLU A 475 -1.98 -20.72 34.63
CA GLU A 475 -1.75 -21.76 35.63
C GLU A 475 -0.96 -21.27 36.86
N PHE A 476 -0.61 -19.97 36.92
CA PHE A 476 0.15 -19.34 38.00
C PHE A 476 1.50 -20.02 38.31
N LYS A 477 2.12 -20.67 37.32
CA LYS A 477 3.33 -21.49 37.48
C LYS A 477 3.19 -22.74 38.38
N TYR A 478 1.94 -23.14 38.70
CA TYR A 478 1.64 -24.31 39.51
C TYR A 478 0.62 -25.24 38.83
N PRO A 479 0.93 -25.84 37.67
CA PRO A 479 -0.02 -26.64 36.90
C PRO A 479 -0.49 -27.90 37.61
N GLN A 480 0.31 -28.40 38.57
CA GLN A 480 -0.03 -29.64 39.32
C GLN A 480 -0.92 -29.37 40.53
N TYR A 481 -1.19 -28.11 40.91
CA TYR A 481 -1.95 -27.80 42.12
C TYR A 481 -3.31 -27.21 41.78
N ALA A 482 -4.35 -27.66 42.51
CA ALA A 482 -5.63 -26.98 42.49
C ALA A 482 -5.52 -25.61 43.19
N LYS A 483 -6.20 -24.61 42.68
CA LYS A 483 -6.19 -23.25 43.22
C LYS A 483 -7.59 -22.79 43.59
N THR A 484 -7.67 -21.83 44.48
CA THR A 484 -8.91 -21.17 44.87
C THR A 484 -8.72 -19.68 44.81
N THR A 485 -9.60 -18.94 44.11
CA THR A 485 -9.51 -17.50 44.02
C THR A 485 -9.69 -16.85 45.40
N ASN A 486 -8.89 -15.85 45.74
CA ASN A 486 -9.16 -14.96 46.84
C ASN A 486 -10.46 -14.20 46.57
N LYS A 487 -11.40 -14.23 47.51
CA LYS A 487 -12.77 -13.75 47.34
C LYS A 487 -12.90 -12.30 46.84
N LYS A 488 -11.92 -11.44 47.16
CA LYS A 488 -11.84 -10.03 46.72
C LYS A 488 -10.53 -9.72 45.96
N GLY A 489 -9.83 -10.75 45.55
CA GLY A 489 -8.49 -10.63 45.00
C GLY A 489 -8.42 -10.26 43.51
N CYS A 490 -9.54 -10.01 42.85
CA CYS A 490 -9.54 -9.49 41.47
C CYS A 490 -9.80 -8.00 41.49
N VAL A 491 -8.78 -7.23 41.16
CA VAL A 491 -8.83 -5.76 41.06
C VAL A 491 -8.43 -5.35 39.66
N ALA A 492 -9.34 -4.73 38.91
CA ALA A 492 -9.09 -4.17 37.60
C ALA A 492 -8.99 -2.66 37.69
N ASP A 493 -7.88 -2.10 37.23
CA ASP A 493 -7.68 -0.68 37.01
C ASP A 493 -8.17 -0.34 35.61
N CYS A 494 -9.22 0.48 35.51
CA CYS A 494 -9.93 0.72 34.27
C CYS A 494 -10.72 2.03 34.29
N GLU A 495 -10.97 2.58 33.12
CA GLU A 495 -11.74 3.80 32.91
C GLU A 495 -12.89 3.55 31.92
N GLY A 496 -13.99 4.30 32.05
CA GLY A 496 -15.21 4.19 31.26
C GLY A 496 -16.45 4.20 32.13
N GLU A 497 -17.62 3.90 31.54
CA GLU A 497 -18.88 3.87 32.28
C GLU A 497 -19.07 2.53 33.01
N LYS A 498 -18.91 1.43 32.30
CA LYS A 498 -19.19 0.08 32.80
C LYS A 498 -18.27 -0.95 32.20
N ILE A 499 -18.04 -2.02 32.94
CA ILE A 499 -17.29 -3.19 32.50
C ILE A 499 -17.94 -4.47 32.99
N THR A 500 -17.96 -5.48 32.18
CA THR A 500 -18.36 -6.84 32.53
C THR A 500 -17.12 -7.70 32.71
N ILE A 501 -17.00 -8.36 33.86
CA ILE A 501 -15.93 -9.32 34.13
C ILE A 501 -16.52 -10.73 34.04
N SER A 502 -15.95 -11.53 33.14
CA SER A 502 -16.27 -12.93 32.99
C SER A 502 -15.04 -13.79 33.31
N VAL A 503 -15.25 -14.95 33.85
CA VAL A 503 -14.19 -15.90 34.20
C VAL A 503 -14.47 -17.26 33.62
N ARG A 504 -13.46 -17.95 33.15
CA ARG A 504 -13.50 -19.37 32.90
C ARG A 504 -12.37 -20.09 33.62
N THR A 505 -12.58 -21.34 33.97
CA THR A 505 -11.60 -22.23 34.60
C THR A 505 -11.58 -23.55 33.85
N ASP A 506 -10.39 -24.12 33.66
CA ASP A 506 -10.19 -25.49 33.16
C ASP A 506 -10.95 -25.80 31.86
N ASN A 507 -10.82 -24.96 30.84
CA ASN A 507 -11.49 -25.12 29.52
C ASN A 507 -13.04 -25.06 29.52
N ASN A 508 -13.66 -24.65 30.61
CA ASN A 508 -15.09 -24.41 30.65
C ASN A 508 -15.48 -23.17 29.82
N LYS A 509 -16.79 -22.94 29.67
CA LYS A 509 -17.28 -21.70 29.07
C LYS A 509 -17.03 -20.49 30.00
N PHE A 510 -16.93 -19.30 29.43
CA PHE A 510 -16.92 -18.07 30.22
C PHE A 510 -18.23 -17.90 30.98
N GLU A 511 -18.14 -17.74 32.30
CA GLU A 511 -19.23 -17.37 33.16
C GLU A 511 -19.11 -15.88 33.51
N LYS A 512 -20.16 -15.12 33.24
CA LYS A 512 -20.26 -13.74 33.67
C LYS A 512 -20.31 -13.68 35.20
N ILE A 513 -19.39 -12.99 35.81
CA ILE A 513 -19.38 -12.80 37.27
C ILE A 513 -20.30 -11.67 37.67
N ASP A 514 -20.09 -10.51 37.05
CA ASP A 514 -20.94 -9.33 37.28
C ASP A 514 -20.70 -8.26 36.21
N LYS A 515 -21.59 -7.25 36.17
CA LYS A 515 -21.47 -6.00 35.43
C LYS A 515 -21.23 -4.89 36.43
N TYR A 516 -20.05 -4.29 36.35
CA TYR A 516 -19.62 -3.26 37.26
C TYR A 516 -19.73 -1.88 36.63
N ARG A 517 -20.28 -0.92 37.37
CA ARG A 517 -20.10 0.49 37.06
C ARG A 517 -18.73 0.92 37.57
N ILE A 518 -17.92 1.51 36.70
CA ILE A 518 -16.58 1.97 37.06
C ILE A 518 -16.70 3.22 37.95
N LYS A 519 -16.10 3.17 39.13
CA LYS A 519 -16.06 4.29 40.08
C LYS A 519 -14.61 4.49 40.52
N LYS A 520 -14.10 5.71 40.49
CA LYS A 520 -12.75 6.06 40.96
C LYS A 520 -11.61 5.30 40.25
N GLY A 521 -11.79 4.90 38.96
CA GLY A 521 -10.73 4.30 38.16
C GLY A 521 -10.49 2.80 38.41
N TYR A 522 -11.21 2.14 39.29
CA TYR A 522 -11.02 0.70 39.52
C TYR A 522 -12.30 -0.06 39.84
N VAL A 523 -12.25 -1.38 39.63
CA VAL A 523 -13.31 -2.33 39.97
C VAL A 523 -12.73 -3.47 40.79
N VAL A 524 -13.35 -3.78 41.92
CA VAL A 524 -13.06 -4.96 42.73
C VAL A 524 -14.11 -6.02 42.49
N SER A 525 -13.70 -7.14 41.86
CA SER A 525 -14.59 -8.23 41.52
C SER A 525 -14.54 -9.35 42.57
N ARG A 526 -15.70 -9.97 42.86
CA ARG A 526 -15.82 -11.10 43.79
C ARG A 526 -15.86 -12.41 43.04
N ILE A 527 -14.71 -12.92 42.63
CA ILE A 527 -14.59 -14.20 41.95
C ILE A 527 -14.56 -15.34 43.00
N LYS A 528 -15.50 -16.27 42.91
CA LYS A 528 -15.61 -17.41 43.85
C LYS A 528 -15.38 -18.74 43.10
N LYS A 529 -14.18 -18.95 42.60
CA LYS A 529 -13.78 -20.19 41.94
C LYS A 529 -12.90 -21.05 42.85
N LYS A 530 -13.18 -22.35 42.93
CA LYS A 530 -12.45 -23.30 43.75
C LYS A 530 -11.99 -24.51 42.94
N LYS A 531 -10.85 -25.08 43.33
CA LYS A 531 -10.30 -26.32 42.76
C LYS A 531 -10.03 -26.24 41.25
N TRP A 532 -9.65 -25.08 40.74
CA TRP A 532 -9.28 -24.93 39.34
C TRP A 532 -7.76 -25.11 39.15
N LYS A 533 -7.33 -25.51 37.94
CA LYS A 533 -5.90 -25.60 37.53
C LYS A 533 -5.47 -24.35 36.78
N ALA A 534 -6.24 -23.94 35.81
CA ALA A 534 -6.03 -22.75 35.01
C ALA A 534 -7.24 -21.82 35.07
N ILE A 535 -6.99 -20.50 34.96
CA ILE A 535 -8.04 -19.48 35.00
C ILE A 535 -7.78 -18.45 33.90
N GLN A 536 -8.84 -17.96 33.29
CA GLN A 536 -8.79 -16.89 32.33
C GLN A 536 -9.86 -15.85 32.65
N LEU A 537 -9.50 -14.57 32.52
CA LEU A 537 -10.41 -13.44 32.71
C LEU A 537 -10.76 -12.83 31.35
N LYS A 538 -12.00 -12.38 31.20
CA LYS A 538 -12.46 -11.58 30.05
C LYS A 538 -13.09 -10.30 30.56
N PHE A 539 -12.53 -9.17 30.11
CA PHE A 539 -13.04 -7.82 30.33
C PHE A 539 -13.78 -7.38 29.09
N SER A 540 -15.06 -7.07 29.18
CA SER A 540 -15.88 -6.71 28.04
C SER A 540 -16.84 -5.57 28.35
N SER A 541 -17.16 -4.77 27.33
CA SER A 541 -18.18 -3.74 27.41
C SER A 541 -18.81 -3.54 26.04
N ASP A 542 -20.08 -3.11 26.06
CA ASP A 542 -20.80 -2.54 24.93
C ASP A 542 -20.63 -1.02 24.85
N LYS A 543 -19.89 -0.41 25.78
CA LYS A 543 -19.51 1.02 25.82
C LYS A 543 -17.98 1.15 25.82
N PRO A 544 -17.43 2.25 25.36
CA PRO A 544 -15.99 2.48 25.38
C PRO A 544 -15.40 2.37 26.79
N PHE A 545 -14.28 1.69 26.88
CA PHE A 545 -13.52 1.55 28.14
C PHE A 545 -12.02 1.44 27.86
N SER A 546 -11.23 1.76 28.89
CA SER A 546 -9.78 1.56 28.92
C SER A 546 -9.42 0.61 30.05
N LEU A 547 -8.48 -0.31 29.81
CA LEU A 547 -7.95 -1.26 30.80
C LEU A 547 -6.45 -1.01 30.96
N TYR A 548 -6.05 -0.63 32.18
CA TYR A 548 -4.65 -0.33 32.53
C TYR A 548 -3.94 -1.54 33.11
N SER A 549 -4.60 -2.25 34.00
CA SER A 549 -4.07 -3.47 34.63
C SER A 549 -5.18 -4.29 35.27
N CYS A 550 -4.88 -5.53 35.56
CA CYS A 550 -5.70 -6.36 36.45
C CYS A 550 -4.80 -7.22 37.33
N THR A 551 -5.06 -7.22 38.62
CA THR A 551 -4.42 -8.12 39.56
C THR A 551 -5.40 -9.20 39.99
N LEU A 552 -4.95 -10.46 39.98
CA LEU A 552 -5.72 -11.61 40.48
C LEU A 552 -4.92 -12.34 41.54
N GLU A 553 -5.51 -12.50 42.72
CA GLU A 553 -4.96 -13.24 43.84
C GLU A 553 -5.66 -14.60 44.01
N SER A 554 -4.90 -15.62 44.34
CA SER A 554 -5.40 -16.98 44.53
C SER A 554 -4.57 -17.72 45.61
N PHE A 555 -5.16 -18.71 46.22
CA PHE A 555 -4.47 -19.61 47.13
C PHE A 555 -4.15 -20.94 46.43
N VAL A 556 -2.94 -21.41 46.60
CA VAL A 556 -2.55 -22.75 46.14
C VAL A 556 -3.16 -23.79 47.08
N GLY A 557 -3.88 -24.72 46.52
CA GLY A 557 -4.53 -25.81 47.26
C GLY A 557 -3.71 -27.11 47.26
N SER A 558 -4.39 -28.23 47.33
CA SER A 558 -3.79 -29.55 47.34
C SER A 558 -3.28 -29.95 45.94
N TYR A 559 -2.31 -30.84 45.91
CA TYR A 559 -1.85 -31.51 44.70
C TYR A 559 -2.99 -32.24 43.98
N VAL A 560 -3.11 -32.08 42.71
CA VAL A 560 -4.13 -32.78 41.92
C VAL A 560 -3.60 -34.19 41.62
N LYS A 561 -4.15 -35.19 42.29
CA LYS A 561 -3.91 -36.57 41.90
C LYS A 561 -4.49 -36.81 40.51
N ARG A 562 -3.68 -37.41 39.61
CA ARG A 562 -4.15 -37.91 38.32
C ARG A 562 -5.17 -38.98 38.48
#